data_f01e33ab499079db3e58deccf82936ed
#
_entry.id   f01e33ab499079db3e58deccf82936ed
#
_cell.length_a   1.000
_cell.length_b   1.000
_cell.length_c   1.000
_cell.angle_alpha   90.00
_cell.angle_beta   90.00
_cell.angle_gamma   90.00
#
_symmetry.space_group_name_H-M   'P 1'
#
loop_
_entity.id
_entity.type
_entity.pdbx_description
1 polymer ?
#
loop_
_entity_poly.entity_id
_entity_poly.type
_entity_poly.pdbx_seq_one_letter_code
_entity_poly.pdbx_strand_id
1 'polypeptide(L)'
;MTLKQIVSSILVCALLGLVFVFVARTQQGSVRIYNTAKQKLMEGKQIFGGMVTTSDPNIYCAMANAGFDFLWIEMQHSPLTYNEVAGMIWACKGAPAIPFIRVPDATEGDIQKAMDIGALGVVVPMVDTVEEAQAAVNYAKYPPLGRRSRGGGQYRALWGEDYRETINDNLVVVVMIETPSGVAIADQIAAVPGVDVVAAAAGDLESFSGYKPSDPRYEAMITKIREDTLKAGKKLAGPQAWRDRQGFSLFWSAYDYQLIRSGAELMLGRVLSPVPYPMP
;
A
#
# COMPACT_ATOMS: atom_id res chain seq x y z
N MET A 1 -22.97 60.92 -2.98
CA MET A 1 -22.97 59.60 -3.66
C MET A 1 -24.40 59.10 -3.75
N THR A 2 -24.87 58.74 -4.91
CA THR A 2 -26.22 58.23 -5.09
C THR A 2 -26.28 56.73 -4.72
N LEU A 3 -27.44 56.24 -4.29
CA LEU A 3 -27.64 54.82 -3.91
C LEU A 3 -27.16 53.85 -4.99
N LYS A 4 -27.30 54.23 -6.28
CA LYS A 4 -26.78 53.46 -7.43
C LYS A 4 -25.25 53.31 -7.42
N GLN A 5 -24.51 54.33 -6.99
CA GLN A 5 -23.04 54.30 -6.93
C GLN A 5 -22.56 53.39 -5.79
N ILE A 6 -23.27 53.38 -4.66
CA ILE A 6 -22.94 52.48 -3.52
C ILE A 6 -23.20 51.02 -3.87
N VAL A 7 -24.33 50.70 -4.52
CA VAL A 7 -24.65 49.32 -4.94
C VAL A 7 -23.66 48.82 -6.00
N SER A 8 -23.26 49.69 -6.96
CA SER A 8 -22.27 49.30 -7.98
C SER A 8 -20.89 49.01 -7.36
N SER A 9 -20.45 49.80 -6.37
CA SER A 9 -19.16 49.61 -5.69
C SER A 9 -19.16 48.32 -4.85
N ILE A 10 -20.27 47.98 -4.18
CA ILE A 10 -20.39 46.72 -3.40
C ILE A 10 -20.37 45.51 -4.33
N LEU A 11 -21.03 45.59 -5.49
CA LEU A 11 -21.05 44.49 -6.46
C LEU A 11 -19.67 44.24 -7.08
N VAL A 12 -18.89 45.26 -7.36
CA VAL A 12 -17.52 45.14 -7.89
C VAL A 12 -16.58 44.57 -6.85
N CYS A 13 -16.67 44.96 -5.57
CA CYS A 13 -15.88 44.38 -4.50
C CYS A 13 -16.22 42.90 -4.25
N ALA A 14 -17.50 42.53 -4.33
CA ALA A 14 -17.92 41.13 -4.18
C ALA A 14 -17.43 40.25 -5.35
N LEU A 15 -17.46 40.74 -6.57
CA LEU A 15 -16.92 40.04 -7.75
C LEU A 15 -15.40 39.91 -7.69
N LEU A 16 -14.67 40.96 -7.29
CA LEU A 16 -13.21 40.90 -7.09
C LEU A 16 -12.83 39.95 -5.96
N GLY A 17 -13.57 39.91 -4.87
CA GLY A 17 -13.37 38.96 -3.77
C GLY A 17 -13.58 37.52 -4.22
N LEU A 18 -14.61 37.21 -5.02
CA LEU A 18 -14.88 35.89 -5.58
C LEU A 18 -13.79 35.46 -6.57
N VAL A 19 -13.29 36.36 -7.42
CA VAL A 19 -12.18 36.06 -8.34
C VAL A 19 -10.88 35.77 -7.56
N PHE A 20 -10.58 36.51 -6.48
CA PHE A 20 -9.40 36.26 -5.64
C PHE A 20 -9.47 34.92 -4.91
N VAL A 21 -10.65 34.53 -4.42
CA VAL A 21 -10.83 33.19 -3.80
C VAL A 21 -10.72 32.08 -4.82
N PHE A 22 -11.16 32.26 -6.05
CA PHE A 22 -11.04 31.29 -7.12
C PHE A 22 -9.58 31.16 -7.63
N VAL A 23 -8.85 32.28 -7.76
CA VAL A 23 -7.44 32.29 -8.18
C VAL A 23 -6.54 31.74 -7.08
N ALA A 24 -6.83 31.97 -5.80
CA ALA A 24 -6.07 31.36 -4.68
C ALA A 24 -6.26 29.84 -4.59
N ARG A 25 -7.38 29.29 -5.09
CA ARG A 25 -7.60 27.83 -5.14
C ARG A 25 -6.89 27.13 -6.31
N THR A 26 -6.48 27.86 -7.35
CA THR A 26 -5.83 27.29 -8.55
C THR A 26 -4.31 27.28 -8.50
N GLN A 27 -3.68 27.78 -7.43
CA GLN A 27 -2.22 27.75 -7.24
C GLN A 27 -1.72 26.76 -6.18
N GLN A 28 -2.51 25.76 -5.84
CA GLN A 28 -1.95 24.61 -5.15
C GLN A 28 -1.21 23.80 -6.22
N GLY A 29 0.09 24.04 -6.37
CA GLY A 29 0.96 23.26 -7.24
C GLY A 29 0.71 21.79 -7.00
N SER A 30 0.61 20.99 -8.06
CA SER A 30 0.39 19.54 -7.94
C SER A 30 1.48 18.93 -7.05
N VAL A 31 1.06 18.23 -6.01
CA VAL A 31 2.01 17.50 -5.14
C VAL A 31 2.85 16.58 -6.00
N ARG A 32 4.16 16.59 -5.80
CA ARG A 32 5.08 15.70 -6.50
C ARG A 32 4.76 14.25 -6.16
N ILE A 33 4.37 13.46 -7.15
CA ILE A 33 4.12 12.03 -7.02
C ILE A 33 5.37 11.27 -7.51
N TYR A 34 5.97 10.52 -6.62
CA TYR A 34 7.14 9.67 -6.87
C TYR A 34 6.89 8.18 -6.59
N ASN A 35 5.75 7.85 -5.98
CA ASN A 35 5.28 6.48 -5.87
C ASN A 35 4.56 6.07 -7.15
N THR A 36 5.31 5.46 -8.08
CA THR A 36 4.78 5.00 -9.38
C THR A 36 3.72 3.90 -9.25
N ALA A 37 3.81 3.07 -8.21
CA ALA A 37 2.80 2.05 -7.93
C ALA A 37 1.47 2.70 -7.51
N LYS A 38 1.51 3.71 -6.62
CA LYS A 38 0.30 4.48 -6.26
C LYS A 38 -0.27 5.20 -7.46
N GLN A 39 0.57 5.82 -8.27
CA GLN A 39 0.12 6.50 -9.49
C GLN A 39 -0.67 5.56 -10.41
N LYS A 40 -0.13 4.36 -10.69
CA LYS A 40 -0.83 3.35 -11.50
C LYS A 40 -2.16 2.93 -10.90
N LEU A 41 -2.23 2.73 -9.56
CA LEU A 41 -3.49 2.44 -8.88
C LEU A 41 -4.53 3.56 -9.03
N MET A 42 -4.10 4.82 -8.92
CA MET A 42 -4.98 5.99 -9.12
C MET A 42 -5.48 6.08 -10.57
N GLU A 43 -4.67 5.68 -11.55
CA GLU A 43 -5.05 5.57 -12.95
C GLU A 43 -5.96 4.35 -13.25
N GLY A 44 -6.30 3.55 -12.23
CA GLY A 44 -7.13 2.34 -12.38
C GLY A 44 -6.41 1.14 -12.99
N LYS A 45 -5.08 1.17 -13.05
CA LYS A 45 -4.26 0.08 -13.56
C LYS A 45 -4.01 -0.97 -12.48
N GLN A 46 -3.81 -2.20 -12.90
CA GLN A 46 -3.32 -3.27 -12.04
C GLN A 46 -1.82 -3.11 -11.78
N ILE A 47 -1.39 -3.44 -10.55
CA ILE A 47 0.02 -3.47 -10.15
C ILE A 47 0.39 -4.83 -9.56
N PHE A 48 1.64 -5.24 -9.81
CA PHE A 48 2.17 -6.55 -9.42
C PHE A 48 3.42 -6.39 -8.57
N GLY A 49 3.49 -7.11 -7.45
CA GLY A 49 4.62 -7.10 -6.54
C GLY A 49 5.26 -8.47 -6.36
N GLY A 50 6.60 -8.53 -6.35
CA GLY A 50 7.36 -9.70 -5.92
C GLY A 50 7.54 -9.71 -4.41
N MET A 51 7.49 -10.89 -3.78
CA MET A 51 7.67 -11.05 -2.34
C MET A 51 9.14 -11.30 -1.98
N VAL A 52 9.66 -10.53 -1.03
CA VAL A 52 11.06 -10.57 -0.59
C VAL A 52 11.14 -11.12 0.83
N THR A 53 11.86 -12.21 1.01
CA THR A 53 12.15 -12.84 2.31
C THR A 53 13.65 -12.96 2.60
N THR A 54 14.50 -12.72 1.59
CA THR A 54 15.96 -12.69 1.73
C THR A 54 16.45 -11.36 2.28
N SER A 55 17.59 -11.38 2.99
CA SER A 55 18.32 -10.18 3.39
C SER A 55 19.45 -9.79 2.41
N ASP A 56 19.59 -10.50 1.27
CA ASP A 56 20.64 -10.21 0.28
C ASP A 56 20.29 -9.00 -0.60
N PRO A 57 21.07 -7.90 -0.56
CA PRO A 57 20.81 -6.73 -1.36
C PRO A 57 20.88 -6.98 -2.87
N ASN A 58 21.68 -7.96 -3.34
CA ASN A 58 21.80 -8.24 -4.77
C ASN A 58 20.54 -8.90 -5.29
N ILE A 59 19.95 -9.84 -4.52
CA ILE A 59 18.65 -10.47 -4.86
C ILE A 59 17.55 -9.42 -4.84
N TYR A 60 17.50 -8.59 -3.79
CA TYR A 60 16.56 -7.48 -3.71
C TYR A 60 16.66 -6.56 -4.93
N CYS A 61 17.87 -6.14 -5.30
CA CYS A 61 18.11 -5.27 -6.45
C CYS A 61 17.75 -5.94 -7.77
N ALA A 62 18.04 -7.23 -7.93
CA ALA A 62 17.63 -7.97 -9.12
C ALA A 62 16.09 -7.95 -9.27
N MET A 63 15.36 -8.23 -8.20
CA MET A 63 13.89 -8.17 -8.19
C MET A 63 13.36 -6.75 -8.43
N ALA A 64 13.96 -5.73 -7.79
CA ALA A 64 13.53 -4.34 -7.92
C ALA A 64 13.68 -3.79 -9.35
N ASN A 65 14.50 -4.43 -10.17
CA ASN A 65 14.72 -4.09 -11.58
C ASN A 65 14.12 -5.12 -12.56
N ALA A 66 13.38 -6.13 -12.07
CA ALA A 66 12.80 -7.19 -12.90
C ALA A 66 11.44 -6.84 -13.53
N GLY A 67 10.91 -5.63 -13.30
CA GLY A 67 9.66 -5.19 -13.89
C GLY A 67 8.45 -5.25 -12.94
N PHE A 68 8.63 -5.58 -11.68
CA PHE A 68 7.61 -5.42 -10.66
C PHE A 68 7.29 -3.94 -10.42
N ASP A 69 6.03 -3.64 -10.10
CA ASP A 69 5.62 -2.28 -9.73
C ASP A 69 6.02 -1.94 -8.29
N PHE A 70 6.05 -2.95 -7.42
CA PHE A 70 6.49 -2.84 -6.04
C PHE A 70 7.16 -4.15 -5.59
N LEU A 71 7.93 -4.07 -4.51
CA LEU A 71 8.40 -5.25 -3.79
C LEU A 71 7.72 -5.30 -2.43
N TRP A 72 7.07 -6.41 -2.14
CA TRP A 72 6.48 -6.71 -0.85
C TRP A 72 7.53 -7.34 0.04
N ILE A 73 8.15 -6.53 0.92
CA ILE A 73 9.16 -6.97 1.87
C ILE A 73 8.42 -7.57 3.06
N GLU A 74 8.65 -8.84 3.28
CA GLU A 74 7.90 -9.65 4.20
C GLU A 74 8.57 -9.67 5.59
N MET A 75 8.04 -8.95 6.57
CA MET A 75 8.62 -8.94 7.92
C MET A 75 7.73 -9.62 8.97
N GLN A 76 6.52 -10.08 8.60
CA GLN A 76 5.66 -10.84 9.51
C GLN A 76 6.10 -12.31 9.62
N HIS A 77 6.40 -12.95 8.48
CA HIS A 77 6.71 -14.38 8.40
C HIS A 77 8.14 -14.67 7.91
N SER A 78 9.05 -13.71 8.08
CA SER A 78 10.47 -13.89 7.77
C SER A 78 11.34 -13.42 8.93
N PRO A 79 12.60 -13.84 9.01
CA PRO A 79 13.52 -13.40 10.04
C PRO A 79 14.13 -12.01 9.76
N LEU A 80 13.64 -11.27 8.74
CA LEU A 80 14.17 -9.97 8.35
C LEU A 80 14.09 -8.95 9.50
N THR A 81 15.19 -8.25 9.71
CA THR A 81 15.26 -7.12 10.64
C THR A 81 15.13 -5.78 9.91
N TYR A 82 14.71 -4.73 10.61
CA TYR A 82 14.63 -3.38 10.03
C TYR A 82 15.99 -2.88 9.52
N ASN A 83 17.10 -3.31 10.12
CA ASN A 83 18.44 -2.94 9.67
C ASN A 83 18.80 -3.56 8.30
N GLU A 84 18.47 -4.84 8.11
CA GLU A 84 18.69 -5.53 6.82
C GLU A 84 17.81 -4.91 5.73
N VAL A 85 16.53 -4.69 6.02
CA VAL A 85 15.58 -4.06 5.08
C VAL A 85 16.04 -2.65 4.70
N ALA A 86 16.49 -1.85 5.67
CA ALA A 86 17.05 -0.53 5.41
C ALA A 86 18.25 -0.59 4.46
N GLY A 87 19.16 -1.55 4.70
CA GLY A 87 20.33 -1.80 3.85
C GLY A 87 19.96 -2.20 2.42
N MET A 88 18.98 -3.08 2.25
CA MET A 88 18.49 -3.51 0.93
C MET A 88 17.88 -2.35 0.14
N ILE A 89 16.97 -1.58 0.77
CA ILE A 89 16.34 -0.42 0.13
C ILE A 89 17.42 0.62 -0.25
N TRP A 90 18.40 0.86 0.63
CA TRP A 90 19.48 1.79 0.38
C TRP A 90 20.39 1.35 -0.78
N ALA A 91 20.75 0.07 -0.81
CA ALA A 91 21.62 -0.49 -1.86
C ALA A 91 20.98 -0.36 -3.26
N CYS A 92 19.65 -0.36 -3.33
CA CYS A 92 18.89 -0.25 -4.57
C CYS A 92 18.14 1.07 -4.73
N LYS A 93 18.68 2.14 -4.17
CA LYS A 93 18.14 3.49 -4.32
C LYS A 93 17.92 3.84 -5.78
N GLY A 94 16.70 4.26 -6.12
CA GLY A 94 16.32 4.65 -7.48
C GLY A 94 15.86 3.50 -8.39
N ALA A 95 15.79 2.26 -7.88
CA ALA A 95 15.17 1.18 -8.62
C ALA A 95 13.67 1.46 -8.90
N PRO A 96 13.12 0.94 -10.02
CA PRO A 96 11.75 1.26 -10.42
C PRO A 96 10.67 0.67 -9.51
N ALA A 97 10.90 -0.50 -8.90
CA ALA A 97 9.93 -1.10 -8.00
C ALA A 97 9.89 -0.39 -6.65
N ILE A 98 8.70 -0.07 -6.19
CA ILE A 98 8.46 0.68 -4.94
C ILE A 98 8.54 -0.26 -3.73
N PRO A 99 9.28 0.08 -2.64
CA PRO A 99 9.31 -0.73 -1.44
C PRO A 99 7.99 -0.64 -0.66
N PHE A 100 7.30 -1.76 -0.53
CA PHE A 100 6.17 -1.98 0.37
C PHE A 100 6.63 -2.92 1.47
N ILE A 101 6.37 -2.57 2.73
CA ILE A 101 6.78 -3.40 3.87
C ILE A 101 5.52 -3.97 4.55
N ARG A 102 5.42 -5.31 4.62
CA ARG A 102 4.49 -5.95 5.54
C ARG A 102 5.12 -5.96 6.92
N VAL A 103 4.57 -5.15 7.81
CA VAL A 103 5.01 -5.07 9.20
C VAL A 103 4.56 -6.30 9.99
N PRO A 104 5.27 -6.64 11.09
CA PRO A 104 4.86 -7.76 11.95
C PRO A 104 3.47 -7.58 12.56
N ASP A 105 3.12 -6.35 12.92
CA ASP A 105 1.89 -6.02 13.64
C ASP A 105 1.48 -4.57 13.42
N ALA A 106 0.24 -4.22 13.80
CA ALA A 106 -0.34 -2.87 13.72
C ALA A 106 0.21 -1.89 14.80
N THR A 107 1.41 -2.12 15.31
CA THR A 107 2.01 -1.28 16.35
C THR A 107 2.59 0.03 15.80
N GLU A 108 2.59 1.07 16.63
CA GLU A 108 3.21 2.35 16.28
C GLU A 108 4.69 2.19 15.93
N GLY A 109 5.41 1.36 16.71
CA GLY A 109 6.84 1.14 16.53
C GLY A 109 7.18 0.46 15.22
N ASP A 110 6.41 -0.55 14.82
CA ASP A 110 6.65 -1.30 13.60
C ASP A 110 6.33 -0.47 12.36
N ILE A 111 5.16 0.18 12.35
CA ILE A 111 4.74 1.02 11.23
C ILE A 111 5.69 2.21 11.06
N GLN A 112 6.03 2.90 12.16
CA GLN A 112 6.93 4.05 12.09
C GLN A 112 8.31 3.67 11.59
N LYS A 113 8.89 2.55 12.06
CA LYS A 113 10.21 2.06 11.59
C LYS A 113 10.18 1.72 10.10
N ALA A 114 9.14 1.03 9.64
CA ALA A 114 8.98 0.72 8.22
C ALA A 114 8.99 2.01 7.36
N MET A 115 8.28 3.04 7.81
CA MET A 115 8.26 4.33 7.12
C MET A 115 9.61 5.06 7.18
N ASP A 116 10.32 5.01 8.31
CA ASP A 116 11.58 5.72 8.50
C ASP A 116 12.74 5.12 7.70
N ILE A 117 12.68 3.83 7.40
CA ILE A 117 13.64 3.16 6.52
C ILE A 117 13.28 3.26 5.02
N GLY A 118 12.19 3.95 4.67
CA GLY A 118 11.92 4.37 3.29
C GLY A 118 10.81 3.64 2.57
N ALA A 119 9.95 2.90 3.26
CA ALA A 119 8.74 2.35 2.64
C ALA A 119 7.85 3.44 2.04
N LEU A 120 7.27 3.17 0.89
CA LEU A 120 6.18 3.96 0.28
C LEU A 120 4.87 3.17 0.21
N GLY A 121 4.88 1.94 0.71
CA GLY A 121 3.70 1.16 1.05
C GLY A 121 3.89 0.51 2.40
N VAL A 122 2.88 0.55 3.24
CA VAL A 122 2.82 -0.23 4.48
C VAL A 122 1.66 -1.19 4.40
N VAL A 123 1.94 -2.45 4.70
CA VAL A 123 0.95 -3.52 4.72
C VAL A 123 0.79 -3.98 6.16
N VAL A 124 -0.39 -3.80 6.69
CA VAL A 124 -0.73 -4.13 8.08
C VAL A 124 -1.57 -5.40 8.08
N PRO A 125 -1.04 -6.51 8.66
CA PRO A 125 -1.76 -7.77 8.73
C PRO A 125 -2.82 -7.78 9.83
N MET A 126 -3.69 -8.80 9.83
CA MET A 126 -4.61 -9.16 10.92
C MET A 126 -5.51 -8.00 11.38
N VAL A 127 -6.05 -7.22 10.44
CA VAL A 127 -6.94 -6.09 10.76
C VAL A 127 -8.36 -6.59 10.92
N ASP A 128 -8.79 -6.71 12.17
CA ASP A 128 -10.09 -7.24 12.58
C ASP A 128 -11.01 -6.17 13.20
N THR A 129 -10.50 -4.97 13.43
CA THR A 129 -11.23 -3.86 14.02
C THR A 129 -11.02 -2.55 13.26
N VAL A 130 -11.94 -1.60 13.45
CA VAL A 130 -11.81 -0.24 12.91
C VAL A 130 -10.63 0.48 13.55
N GLU A 131 -10.37 0.23 14.82
CA GLU A 131 -9.28 0.81 15.59
C GLU A 131 -7.91 0.40 15.03
N GLU A 132 -7.74 -0.86 14.63
CA GLU A 132 -6.51 -1.35 13.96
C GLU A 132 -6.32 -0.70 12.59
N ALA A 133 -7.38 -0.59 11.80
CA ALA A 133 -7.33 0.13 10.53
C ALA A 133 -7.00 1.62 10.71
N GLN A 134 -7.53 2.26 11.75
CA GLN A 134 -7.17 3.63 12.12
C GLN A 134 -5.72 3.73 12.60
N ALA A 135 -5.22 2.74 13.36
CA ALA A 135 -3.84 2.67 13.81
C ALA A 135 -2.88 2.60 12.62
N ALA A 136 -3.19 1.77 11.61
CA ALA A 136 -2.42 1.67 10.37
C ALA A 136 -2.23 3.05 9.71
N VAL A 137 -3.29 3.84 9.60
CA VAL A 137 -3.24 5.19 9.04
C VAL A 137 -2.52 6.17 9.97
N ASN A 138 -2.86 6.16 11.26
CA ASN A 138 -2.35 7.11 12.25
C ASN A 138 -0.83 7.04 12.37
N TYR A 139 -0.26 5.84 12.35
CA TYR A 139 1.18 5.64 12.54
C TYR A 139 1.99 5.79 11.25
N ALA A 140 1.33 5.64 10.08
CA ALA A 140 1.98 5.77 8.78
C ALA A 140 1.96 7.20 8.24
N LYS A 141 0.89 7.98 8.45
CA LYS A 141 0.70 9.31 7.87
C LYS A 141 0.97 10.43 8.89
N TYR A 142 1.48 11.55 8.38
CA TYR A 142 1.64 12.79 9.17
C TYR A 142 0.30 13.52 9.31
N PRO A 143 0.18 14.42 10.33
CA PRO A 143 -0.97 15.30 10.44
C PRO A 143 -1.24 16.09 9.15
N PRO A 144 -2.51 16.38 8.78
CA PRO A 144 -3.71 16.13 9.59
C PRO A 144 -4.33 14.73 9.42
N LEU A 145 -3.80 13.88 8.52
CA LEU A 145 -4.38 12.57 8.21
C LEU A 145 -4.02 11.48 9.22
N GLY A 146 -2.91 11.63 9.91
CA GLY A 146 -2.43 10.71 10.92
C GLY A 146 -1.66 11.44 12.02
N ARG A 147 -0.92 10.69 12.84
CA ARG A 147 -0.15 11.21 13.96
C ARG A 147 1.32 10.73 13.98
N ARG A 148 1.85 10.26 12.83
CA ARG A 148 3.23 9.80 12.74
C ARG A 148 4.19 10.81 13.35
N SER A 149 5.07 10.35 14.23
CA SER A 149 6.10 11.17 14.86
C SER A 149 7.14 11.66 13.85
N ARG A 150 7.66 12.87 14.09
CA ARG A 150 8.75 13.45 13.30
C ARG A 150 10.08 12.86 13.79
N GLY A 151 10.64 11.94 13.02
CA GLY A 151 11.97 11.37 13.26
C GLY A 151 12.97 11.75 12.19
N GLY A 152 14.20 11.28 12.33
CA GLY A 152 15.20 11.19 11.28
C GLY A 152 15.20 9.78 10.71
N GLY A 153 15.26 9.62 9.38
CA GLY A 153 15.36 8.33 8.73
C GLY A 153 15.98 8.50 7.34
N GLN A 154 16.27 7.38 6.69
CA GLN A 154 16.88 7.43 5.36
C GLN A 154 15.89 7.91 4.27
N TYR A 155 14.60 8.02 4.59
CA TYR A 155 13.55 8.40 3.63
C TYR A 155 13.82 9.75 2.92
N ARG A 156 14.43 10.75 3.58
CA ARG A 156 14.77 12.02 2.93
C ARG A 156 15.83 11.84 1.85
N ALA A 157 16.84 11.05 2.14
CA ALA A 157 17.88 10.75 1.18
C ALA A 157 17.40 9.86 0.02
N LEU A 158 16.36 9.05 0.24
CA LEU A 158 15.74 8.21 -0.78
C LEU A 158 14.78 9.00 -1.67
N TRP A 159 13.87 9.80 -1.07
CA TRP A 159 12.70 10.34 -1.74
C TRP A 159 12.71 11.86 -1.90
N GLY A 160 13.64 12.57 -1.27
CA GLY A 160 13.84 14.01 -1.37
C GLY A 160 13.55 14.79 -0.09
N GLU A 161 14.01 16.04 -0.10
CA GLU A 161 13.90 16.93 1.07
C GLU A 161 12.45 17.31 1.40
N ASP A 162 11.56 17.32 0.38
CA ASP A 162 10.13 17.56 0.45
C ASP A 162 9.30 16.33 0.88
N TYR A 163 9.96 15.28 1.38
CA TYR A 163 9.29 14.03 1.75
C TYR A 163 8.13 14.25 2.74
N ARG A 164 8.32 15.09 3.75
CA ARG A 164 7.29 15.30 4.79
C ARG A 164 6.03 15.97 4.28
N GLU A 165 6.20 16.88 3.34
CA GLU A 165 5.13 17.63 2.70
C GLU A 165 4.36 16.78 1.67
N THR A 166 5.01 15.74 1.14
CA THR A 166 4.51 14.98 0.00
C THR A 166 4.14 13.52 0.32
N ILE A 167 4.65 12.94 1.43
CA ILE A 167 4.49 11.50 1.70
C ILE A 167 3.05 11.08 1.90
N ASN A 168 2.19 11.89 2.51
CA ASN A 168 0.79 11.53 2.71
C ASN A 168 0.07 11.23 1.39
N ASP A 169 0.48 11.89 0.30
CA ASP A 169 -0.06 11.68 -1.05
C ASP A 169 0.66 10.55 -1.80
N ASN A 170 1.87 10.20 -1.37
CA ASN A 170 2.68 9.14 -1.99
C ASN A 170 2.58 7.77 -1.28
N LEU A 171 2.14 7.74 -0.04
CA LEU A 171 2.04 6.49 0.71
C LEU A 171 0.80 5.67 0.31
N VAL A 172 0.98 4.36 0.17
CA VAL A 172 -0.10 3.37 0.08
C VAL A 172 -0.24 2.68 1.43
N VAL A 173 -1.39 2.81 2.08
CA VAL A 173 -1.75 2.07 3.29
C VAL A 173 -2.63 0.89 2.89
N VAL A 174 -2.12 -0.31 3.13
CA VAL A 174 -2.80 -1.57 2.88
C VAL A 174 -3.17 -2.20 4.21
N VAL A 175 -4.44 -2.56 4.40
CA VAL A 175 -4.92 -3.34 5.55
C VAL A 175 -5.36 -4.71 5.07
N MET A 176 -4.98 -5.78 5.80
CA MET A 176 -5.32 -7.14 5.42
C MET A 176 -6.48 -7.66 6.26
N ILE A 177 -7.54 -8.09 5.58
CA ILE A 177 -8.66 -8.83 6.18
C ILE A 177 -8.38 -10.31 5.99
N GLU A 178 -8.18 -11.01 7.11
CA GLU A 178 -7.63 -12.35 7.17
C GLU A 178 -8.51 -13.32 7.95
N THR A 179 -9.49 -12.83 8.70
CA THR A 179 -10.35 -13.60 9.59
C THR A 179 -11.83 -13.38 9.32
N PRO A 180 -12.72 -14.29 9.76
CA PRO A 180 -14.16 -14.08 9.70
C PRO A 180 -14.65 -12.84 10.45
N SER A 181 -13.98 -12.43 11.55
CA SER A 181 -14.28 -11.19 12.28
C SER A 181 -14.03 -9.96 11.43
N GLY A 182 -12.88 -9.86 10.79
CA GLY A 182 -12.57 -8.77 9.87
C GLY A 182 -13.51 -8.74 8.66
N VAL A 183 -13.88 -9.92 8.12
CA VAL A 183 -14.87 -10.02 7.04
C VAL A 183 -16.23 -9.45 7.48
N ALA A 184 -16.66 -9.71 8.71
CA ALA A 184 -17.96 -9.25 9.19
C ALA A 184 -18.13 -7.72 9.13
N ILE A 185 -17.04 -6.98 9.35
CA ILE A 185 -16.99 -5.51 9.38
C ILE A 185 -16.12 -4.90 8.26
N ALA A 186 -15.96 -5.62 7.14
CA ALA A 186 -15.12 -5.19 6.01
C ALA A 186 -15.52 -3.79 5.47
N ASP A 187 -16.81 -3.46 5.49
CA ASP A 187 -17.34 -2.16 5.12
C ASP A 187 -16.82 -1.04 6.04
N GLN A 188 -16.74 -1.28 7.35
CA GLN A 188 -16.26 -0.30 8.33
C GLN A 188 -14.74 -0.13 8.23
N ILE A 189 -13.99 -1.23 8.08
CA ILE A 189 -12.53 -1.21 7.86
C ILE A 189 -12.21 -0.44 6.58
N ALA A 190 -12.87 -0.76 5.48
CA ALA A 190 -12.65 -0.09 4.20
C ALA A 190 -13.03 1.40 4.24
N ALA A 191 -14.03 1.80 5.03
CA ALA A 191 -14.47 3.18 5.15
C ALA A 191 -13.48 4.07 5.91
N VAL A 192 -12.47 3.52 6.61
CA VAL A 192 -11.48 4.31 7.37
C VAL A 192 -10.76 5.30 6.46
N PRO A 193 -10.81 6.62 6.76
CA PRO A 193 -10.10 7.61 5.98
C PRO A 193 -8.59 7.37 6.02
N GLY A 194 -7.95 7.36 4.85
CA GLY A 194 -6.50 7.17 4.75
C GLY A 194 -6.06 5.72 4.48
N VAL A 195 -6.94 4.72 4.61
CA VAL A 195 -6.75 3.39 4.01
C VAL A 195 -6.85 3.56 2.50
N ASP A 196 -5.88 3.04 1.75
CA ASP A 196 -5.84 3.10 0.29
C ASP A 196 -6.29 1.77 -0.33
N VAL A 197 -5.92 0.65 0.27
CA VAL A 197 -6.14 -0.71 -0.24
C VAL A 197 -6.60 -1.64 0.88
N VAL A 198 -7.58 -2.49 0.58
CA VAL A 198 -7.94 -3.64 1.42
C VAL A 198 -7.44 -4.91 0.73
N ALA A 199 -6.71 -5.74 1.46
CA ALA A 199 -6.20 -7.01 0.96
C ALA A 199 -7.02 -8.18 1.52
N ALA A 200 -7.51 -9.04 0.65
CA ALA A 200 -8.16 -10.30 1.04
C ALA A 200 -7.10 -11.41 1.11
N ALA A 201 -6.72 -11.80 2.33
CA ALA A 201 -5.66 -12.79 2.57
C ALA A 201 -6.20 -14.22 2.43
N ALA A 202 -6.07 -14.77 1.23
CA ALA A 202 -6.69 -16.03 0.84
C ALA A 202 -6.33 -17.21 1.75
N GLY A 203 -5.06 -17.36 2.13
CA GLY A 203 -4.58 -18.46 2.96
C GLY A 203 -5.09 -18.41 4.40
N ASP A 204 -5.04 -17.22 5.01
CA ASP A 204 -5.48 -17.03 6.39
C ASP A 204 -7.00 -17.12 6.51
N LEU A 205 -7.74 -16.60 5.54
CA LEU A 205 -9.20 -16.78 5.48
C LEU A 205 -9.58 -18.27 5.40
N GLU A 206 -8.84 -19.09 4.64
CA GLU A 206 -9.02 -20.54 4.62
C GLU A 206 -8.75 -21.14 6.01
N SER A 207 -7.63 -20.76 6.61
CA SER A 207 -7.17 -21.28 7.90
C SER A 207 -8.14 -20.94 9.04
N PHE A 208 -8.50 -19.66 9.18
CA PHE A 208 -9.34 -19.18 10.29
C PHE A 208 -10.82 -19.52 10.13
N SER A 209 -11.33 -19.60 8.91
CA SER A 209 -12.72 -20.00 8.69
C SER A 209 -12.92 -21.53 8.67
N GLY A 210 -11.87 -22.28 8.36
CA GLY A 210 -11.96 -23.71 8.07
C GLY A 210 -12.62 -24.04 6.73
N TYR A 211 -12.94 -23.04 5.90
CA TYR A 211 -13.56 -23.25 4.60
C TYR A 211 -12.51 -23.30 3.50
N LYS A 212 -12.55 -24.37 2.69
CA LYS A 212 -11.67 -24.52 1.54
C LYS A 212 -12.07 -23.54 0.42
N PRO A 213 -11.14 -23.17 -0.49
CA PRO A 213 -11.45 -22.32 -1.64
C PRO A 213 -12.57 -22.83 -2.55
N SER A 214 -12.88 -24.14 -2.51
CA SER A 214 -14.01 -24.73 -3.23
C SER A 214 -15.34 -24.64 -2.50
N ASP A 215 -15.35 -24.18 -1.25
CA ASP A 215 -16.56 -24.00 -0.45
C ASP A 215 -17.27 -22.69 -0.82
N PRO A 216 -18.57 -22.69 -1.14
CA PRO A 216 -19.29 -21.44 -1.44
C PRO A 216 -19.23 -20.39 -0.33
N ARG A 217 -19.06 -20.80 0.94
CA ARG A 217 -18.94 -19.88 2.09
C ARG A 217 -17.60 -19.12 2.05
N TYR A 218 -16.53 -19.76 1.59
CA TYR A 218 -15.25 -19.09 1.36
C TYR A 218 -15.39 -18.00 0.29
N GLU A 219 -16.01 -18.34 -0.85
CA GLU A 219 -16.21 -17.36 -1.93
C GLU A 219 -17.16 -16.23 -1.51
N ALA A 220 -18.13 -16.49 -0.64
CA ALA A 220 -19.00 -15.47 -0.08
C ALA A 220 -18.22 -14.45 0.77
N MET A 221 -17.21 -14.90 1.56
CA MET A 221 -16.32 -13.99 2.30
C MET A 221 -15.49 -13.09 1.36
N ILE A 222 -14.87 -13.68 0.32
CA ILE A 222 -14.11 -12.92 -0.68
C ILE A 222 -15.03 -11.90 -1.40
N THR A 223 -16.24 -12.32 -1.74
CA THR A 223 -17.23 -11.45 -2.37
C THR A 223 -17.59 -10.29 -1.47
N LYS A 224 -17.85 -10.54 -0.17
CA LYS A 224 -18.18 -9.49 0.79
C LYS A 224 -17.02 -8.47 0.91
N ILE A 225 -15.78 -8.93 1.12
CA ILE A 225 -14.62 -8.03 1.18
C ILE A 225 -14.55 -7.18 -0.09
N ARG A 226 -14.71 -7.80 -1.26
CA ARG A 226 -14.67 -7.09 -2.54
C ARG A 226 -15.75 -6.01 -2.63
N GLU A 227 -17.00 -6.36 -2.37
CA GLU A 227 -18.12 -5.44 -2.53
C GLU A 227 -18.03 -4.26 -1.56
N ASP A 228 -17.70 -4.52 -0.30
CA ASP A 228 -17.55 -3.51 0.73
C ASP A 228 -16.35 -2.57 0.42
N THR A 229 -15.23 -3.13 -0.03
CA THR A 229 -14.05 -2.35 -0.42
C THR A 229 -14.36 -1.42 -1.59
N LEU A 230 -14.97 -1.95 -2.65
CA LEU A 230 -15.30 -1.16 -3.83
C LEU A 230 -16.37 -0.11 -3.54
N LYS A 231 -17.36 -0.42 -2.72
CA LYS A 231 -18.38 0.53 -2.24
C LYS A 231 -17.76 1.69 -1.48
N ALA A 232 -16.71 1.44 -0.68
CA ALA A 232 -15.96 2.48 0.01
C ALA A 232 -15.02 3.27 -0.93
N GLY A 233 -14.95 2.95 -2.23
CA GLY A 233 -14.08 3.60 -3.21
C GLY A 233 -12.60 3.24 -3.04
N LYS A 234 -12.28 2.17 -2.32
CA LYS A 234 -10.91 1.71 -2.08
C LYS A 234 -10.47 0.70 -3.13
N LYS A 235 -9.15 0.46 -3.19
CA LYS A 235 -8.57 -0.55 -4.06
C LYS A 235 -8.55 -1.90 -3.35
N LEU A 236 -8.61 -2.99 -4.13
CA LEU A 236 -8.65 -4.34 -3.61
C LEU A 236 -7.40 -5.10 -4.01
N ALA A 237 -6.78 -5.79 -3.04
CA ALA A 237 -5.60 -6.61 -3.24
C ALA A 237 -5.88 -8.09 -3.01
N GLY A 238 -5.12 -8.94 -3.69
CA GLY A 238 -5.17 -10.39 -3.55
C GLY A 238 -3.97 -11.09 -4.19
N PRO A 239 -3.90 -12.42 -4.13
CA PRO A 239 -2.85 -13.18 -4.79
C PRO A 239 -2.92 -13.00 -6.31
N GLN A 240 -1.77 -13.09 -6.99
CA GLN A 240 -1.69 -12.93 -8.46
C GLN A 240 -2.63 -13.87 -9.23
N ALA A 241 -2.95 -15.03 -8.67
CA ALA A 241 -3.92 -15.96 -9.25
C ALA A 241 -5.32 -15.34 -9.42
N TRP A 242 -5.62 -14.26 -8.74
CA TRP A 242 -6.89 -13.53 -8.83
C TRP A 242 -6.87 -12.32 -9.78
N ARG A 243 -5.81 -12.18 -10.60
CA ARG A 243 -5.65 -11.04 -11.50
C ARG A 243 -6.83 -10.81 -12.47
N ASP A 244 -7.55 -11.89 -12.81
CA ASP A 244 -8.70 -11.83 -13.70
C ASP A 244 -10.03 -11.66 -12.94
N ARG A 245 -10.01 -11.61 -11.60
CA ARG A 245 -11.19 -11.33 -10.79
C ARG A 245 -11.53 -9.84 -10.84
N GLN A 246 -12.79 -9.56 -11.08
CA GLN A 246 -13.28 -8.18 -11.15
C GLN A 246 -13.02 -7.41 -9.84
N GLY A 247 -12.50 -6.18 -9.97
CA GLY A 247 -12.28 -5.25 -8.86
C GLY A 247 -10.90 -5.34 -8.22
N PHE A 248 -10.17 -6.44 -8.40
CA PHE A 248 -8.79 -6.56 -7.89
C PHE A 248 -7.81 -5.77 -8.74
N SER A 249 -6.90 -5.05 -8.08
CA SER A 249 -5.96 -4.16 -8.75
C SER A 249 -4.53 -4.17 -8.18
N LEU A 250 -4.31 -4.72 -6.99
CA LEU A 250 -2.98 -4.94 -6.42
C LEU A 250 -2.77 -6.43 -6.16
N PHE A 251 -1.64 -6.97 -6.63
CA PHE A 251 -1.37 -8.40 -6.55
C PHE A 251 0.03 -8.65 -6.01
N TRP A 252 0.11 -9.50 -4.98
CA TRP A 252 1.38 -10.13 -4.61
C TRP A 252 1.57 -11.42 -5.40
N SER A 253 2.82 -11.67 -5.81
CA SER A 253 3.18 -12.80 -6.67
C SER A 253 4.12 -13.78 -5.96
N ALA A 254 5.10 -14.28 -6.69
CA ALA A 254 6.04 -15.27 -6.18
C ALA A 254 7.06 -14.66 -5.19
N TYR A 255 7.50 -15.50 -4.27
CA TYR A 255 8.64 -15.22 -3.40
C TYR A 255 9.97 -15.25 -4.16
N ASP A 256 10.97 -14.59 -3.64
CA ASP A 256 12.35 -14.55 -4.16
C ASP A 256 12.91 -15.96 -4.48
N TYR A 257 12.81 -16.89 -3.54
CA TYR A 257 13.27 -18.28 -3.75
C TYR A 257 12.48 -19.03 -4.84
N GLN A 258 11.19 -18.74 -5.01
CA GLN A 258 10.36 -19.30 -6.09
C GLN A 258 10.78 -18.76 -7.46
N LEU A 259 11.09 -17.46 -7.53
CA LEU A 259 11.57 -16.82 -8.76
C LEU A 259 12.93 -17.37 -9.17
N ILE A 260 13.87 -17.57 -8.21
CA ILE A 260 15.16 -18.19 -8.45
C ILE A 260 14.98 -19.60 -9.02
N ARG A 261 14.10 -20.38 -8.40
CA ARG A 261 13.80 -21.74 -8.87
C ARG A 261 13.22 -21.75 -10.26
N SER A 262 12.21 -20.94 -10.52
CA SER A 262 11.56 -20.83 -11.84
C SER A 262 12.55 -20.36 -12.91
N GLY A 263 13.47 -19.45 -12.57
CA GLY A 263 14.57 -19.04 -13.43
C GLY A 263 15.49 -20.21 -13.79
N ALA A 264 15.87 -21.04 -12.83
CA ALA A 264 16.65 -22.24 -13.06
C ALA A 264 15.91 -23.27 -13.93
N GLU A 265 14.64 -23.49 -13.68
CA GLU A 265 13.78 -24.38 -14.50
C GLU A 265 13.74 -23.94 -15.96
N LEU A 266 13.56 -22.64 -16.18
CA LEU A 266 13.57 -22.05 -17.52
C LEU A 266 14.94 -22.25 -18.21
N MET A 267 16.03 -21.94 -17.53
CA MET A 267 17.39 -22.06 -18.04
C MET A 267 17.77 -23.52 -18.37
N LEU A 268 17.32 -24.46 -17.56
CA LEU A 268 17.60 -25.88 -17.74
C LEU A 268 16.64 -26.58 -18.74
N GLY A 269 15.58 -25.88 -19.17
CA GLY A 269 14.56 -26.44 -20.04
C GLY A 269 13.79 -27.62 -19.45
N ARG A 270 13.65 -27.67 -18.11
CA ARG A 270 12.97 -28.76 -17.41
C ARG A 270 12.30 -28.27 -16.13
N VAL A 271 11.17 -28.86 -15.78
CA VAL A 271 10.53 -28.68 -14.48
C VAL A 271 11.27 -29.52 -13.45
N LEU A 272 11.72 -28.89 -12.39
CA LEU A 272 12.37 -29.60 -11.27
C LEU A 272 11.29 -30.23 -10.38
N SER A 273 11.57 -31.44 -9.85
CA SER A 273 10.67 -32.07 -8.89
C SER A 273 10.42 -31.12 -7.71
N PRO A 274 9.20 -31.09 -7.15
CA PRO A 274 8.93 -30.31 -5.95
C PRO A 274 9.93 -30.72 -4.85
N VAL A 275 10.80 -29.81 -4.46
CA VAL A 275 11.54 -29.98 -3.22
C VAL A 275 10.56 -29.61 -2.12
N PRO A 276 10.35 -30.45 -1.11
CA PRO A 276 9.64 -30.01 0.08
C PRO A 276 10.52 -28.92 0.73
N TYR A 277 10.29 -27.67 0.33
CA TYR A 277 10.80 -26.54 1.09
C TYR A 277 10.01 -26.52 2.38
N PRO A 278 10.65 -26.49 3.56
CA PRO A 278 9.91 -26.10 4.74
C PRO A 278 9.37 -24.69 4.45
N MET A 279 8.06 -24.60 4.24
CA MET A 279 7.39 -23.30 4.27
C MET A 279 7.62 -22.75 5.68
N PRO A 280 8.07 -21.49 5.83
CA PRO A 280 8.09 -20.89 7.14
C PRO A 280 6.71 -20.85 7.76
#